data_61c234c4577c289fd1e97122f588368d
#
_entry.id   61c234c4577c289fd1e97122f588368d
#
_cell.length_a   1.000
_cell.length_b   1.000
_cell.length_c   1.000
_cell.angle_alpha   90.00
_cell.angle_beta   90.00
_cell.angle_gamma   90.00
#
_symmetry.space_group_name_H-M   'P 1'
#
loop_
_entity.id
_entity.type
_entity.pdbx_description
1 polymer ?
#
loop_
_entity_poly.entity_id
_entity_poly.type
_entity_poly.pdbx_seq_one_letter_code
_entity_poly.pdbx_strand_id
1 'polypeptide(L)'
;MVIALPPGGARAVARCDELGGAPYSDLPDNLYRGYLTPAHRAAIDRIGRWMVDAGMQVRLDPAANLIGRYDGTAPDAPALIIGSHIDSVRDGGRYDGPLGIMLGIEAVAALQGRRLPFTIEIVAFGDEEGSRFPAAMLTSRAMAGSLDPAALDMVDAEGISVAEALDAMGFDVAEYLAAARRPGTTLAYLEAHIEQGPLLEAEELAVGTVTGIAAQLRYAVTVTGTAGHAGTTAMPLRRDALAGAAEMILAVETIARSAVSDLVATVGSIEASPGAANVIPGSVTFTLDVRAGTATRRDEAAADILEAFRAIAGKEASPPTLFPREGGGPGAANGIACDPGPPPSRGNKNGAEQDGRVACRNLDIAITRIHDLPASPCDPALMDLLDAATAAAGHPVRRLVSGAGHDAMVMAALCPTAMLFIRCRGGISHNPAEHVDPADADIALHVMSGFIDRLSDQMGATLDPA
;
A
#
# COMPACT_ATOMS: atom_id res chain seq x y z
N MET A 1 -16.51 34.41 12.57
CA MET A 1 -15.98 34.80 11.25
C MET A 1 -14.74 33.96 11.04
N VAL A 2 -14.85 32.88 10.28
CA VAL A 2 -13.70 32.03 9.94
C VAL A 2 -12.85 32.85 8.97
N ILE A 3 -11.62 33.19 9.35
CA ILE A 3 -10.67 33.87 8.46
C ILE A 3 -10.35 32.86 7.36
N ALA A 4 -10.71 33.19 6.10
CA ALA A 4 -10.37 32.34 4.97
C ALA A 4 -8.83 32.31 4.82
N LEU A 5 -8.25 31.12 4.90
CA LEU A 5 -6.82 30.92 4.69
C LEU A 5 -6.47 31.29 3.24
N PRO A 6 -5.32 31.95 3.00
CA PRO A 6 -4.83 32.18 1.64
C PRO A 6 -4.54 30.83 0.94
N PRO A 7 -4.46 30.80 -0.41
CA PRO A 7 -4.01 29.63 -1.13
C PRO A 7 -2.66 29.10 -0.57
N GLY A 8 -2.56 27.79 -0.36
CA GLY A 8 -1.37 27.18 0.20
C GLY A 8 -1.65 25.85 0.88
N GLY A 9 -0.58 25.17 1.36
CA GLY A 9 -0.65 23.88 2.04
C GLY A 9 -1.49 23.93 3.32
N ALA A 10 -1.42 25.01 4.08
CA ALA A 10 -2.25 25.20 5.26
C ALA A 10 -3.76 25.18 4.94
N ARG A 11 -4.16 25.73 3.77
CA ARG A 11 -5.56 25.66 3.32
C ARG A 11 -5.91 24.27 2.83
N ALA A 12 -5.01 23.55 2.17
CA ALA A 12 -5.22 22.15 1.77
C ALA A 12 -5.45 21.26 2.99
N VAL A 13 -4.60 21.36 4.01
CA VAL A 13 -4.73 20.63 5.28
C VAL A 13 -6.06 20.97 5.98
N ALA A 14 -6.42 22.25 6.11
CA ALA A 14 -7.67 22.65 6.74
C ALA A 14 -8.93 22.14 6.02
N ARG A 15 -8.87 21.99 4.68
CA ARG A 15 -9.94 21.37 3.90
C ARG A 15 -10.05 19.87 4.13
N CYS A 16 -8.92 19.17 4.29
CA CYS A 16 -8.91 17.77 4.70
C CYS A 16 -9.50 17.60 6.10
N ASP A 17 -9.15 18.50 7.03
CA ASP A 17 -9.74 18.51 8.38
C ASP A 17 -11.26 18.74 8.35
N GLU A 18 -11.75 19.63 7.47
CA GLU A 18 -13.19 19.84 7.28
C GLU A 18 -13.87 18.56 6.77
N LEU A 19 -13.25 17.85 5.82
CA LEU A 19 -13.78 16.61 5.27
C LEU A 19 -13.68 15.40 6.24
N GLY A 20 -12.95 15.54 7.35
CA GLY A 20 -12.75 14.49 8.33
C GLY A 20 -13.92 14.25 9.29
N GLY A 21 -15.01 15.00 9.17
CA GLY A 21 -16.18 14.90 10.06
C GLY A 21 -17.52 15.02 9.35
N ALA A 22 -18.60 15.01 10.12
CA ALA A 22 -19.93 15.16 9.55
C ALA A 22 -20.10 16.50 8.81
N PRO A 23 -20.80 16.53 7.64
CA PRO A 23 -21.58 15.44 7.03
C PRO A 23 -20.78 14.55 6.07
N TYR A 24 -19.45 14.61 6.08
CA TYR A 24 -18.54 13.96 5.12
C TYR A 24 -18.06 12.60 5.62
N SER A 25 -18.63 12.09 6.72
CA SER A 25 -18.41 10.74 7.25
C SER A 25 -19.74 10.04 7.45
N ASP A 26 -19.79 8.74 7.16
CA ASP A 26 -20.91 7.84 7.43
C ASP A 26 -20.91 7.34 8.89
N LEU A 27 -19.85 7.68 9.66
CA LEU A 27 -19.76 7.41 11.10
C LEU A 27 -19.91 8.70 11.91
N PRO A 28 -20.51 8.64 13.13
CA PRO A 28 -20.73 9.84 13.93
C PRO A 28 -19.44 10.40 14.55
N ASP A 29 -18.51 9.57 14.96
CA ASP A 29 -17.34 9.95 15.76
C ASP A 29 -16.00 9.84 15.04
N ASN A 30 -15.92 9.02 13.97
CA ASN A 30 -14.71 8.74 13.23
C ASN A 30 -14.95 8.92 11.72
N LEU A 31 -13.88 8.90 10.92
CA LEU A 31 -14.00 8.96 9.48
C LEU A 31 -14.28 7.58 8.90
N TYR A 32 -15.34 7.49 8.13
CA TYR A 32 -15.61 6.48 7.12
C TYR A 32 -16.42 7.11 6.02
N ARG A 33 -15.94 7.03 4.80
CA ARG A 33 -16.61 7.53 3.61
C ARG A 33 -16.54 6.47 2.52
N GLY A 34 -17.56 5.65 2.46
CA GLY A 34 -17.67 4.60 1.45
C GLY A 34 -18.08 5.16 0.10
N TYR A 35 -17.65 4.55 -0.98
CA TYR A 35 -18.07 4.91 -2.33
C TYR A 35 -19.59 4.87 -2.48
N LEU A 36 -20.19 5.89 -3.13
CA LEU A 36 -21.64 6.05 -3.36
C LEU A 36 -22.49 6.07 -2.07
N THR A 37 -21.94 6.54 -0.96
CA THR A 37 -22.70 6.81 0.26
C THR A 37 -23.15 8.26 0.35
N PRO A 38 -24.04 8.63 1.30
CA PRO A 38 -24.38 10.03 1.55
C PRO A 38 -23.19 10.92 1.91
N ALA A 39 -22.23 10.41 2.69
CA ALA A 39 -21.00 11.14 3.02
C ALA A 39 -20.11 11.36 1.79
N HIS A 40 -20.00 10.38 0.91
CA HIS A 40 -19.30 10.51 -0.36
C HIS A 40 -19.93 11.60 -1.24
N ARG A 41 -21.27 11.63 -1.36
CA ARG A 41 -21.99 12.68 -2.10
C ARG A 41 -21.74 14.05 -1.51
N ALA A 42 -21.81 14.19 -0.19
CA ALA A 42 -21.57 15.47 0.48
C ALA A 42 -20.14 15.97 0.24
N ALA A 43 -19.14 15.07 0.26
CA ALA A 43 -17.75 15.38 -0.03
C ALA A 43 -17.57 15.86 -1.49
N ILE A 44 -18.13 15.14 -2.47
CA ILE A 44 -18.16 15.54 -3.87
C ILE A 44 -18.71 16.98 -4.03
N ASP A 45 -19.86 17.25 -3.44
CA ASP A 45 -20.52 18.56 -3.54
C ASP A 45 -19.67 19.67 -2.90
N ARG A 46 -18.93 19.36 -1.83
CA ARG A 46 -18.05 20.31 -1.16
C ARG A 46 -16.78 20.59 -1.94
N ILE A 47 -16.11 19.54 -2.40
CA ILE A 47 -14.88 19.62 -3.20
C ILE A 47 -15.18 20.34 -4.52
N GLY A 48 -16.31 20.03 -5.18
CA GLY A 48 -16.73 20.69 -6.39
C GLY A 48 -16.87 22.22 -6.24
N ARG A 49 -17.37 22.70 -5.10
CA ARG A 49 -17.39 24.16 -4.80
C ARG A 49 -15.98 24.74 -4.71
N TRP A 50 -15.03 24.07 -4.05
CA TRP A 50 -13.64 24.55 -3.99
C TRP A 50 -12.95 24.54 -5.36
N MET A 51 -13.28 23.58 -6.23
CA MET A 51 -12.80 23.57 -7.62
C MET A 51 -13.37 24.78 -8.41
N VAL A 52 -14.66 25.06 -8.26
CA VAL A 52 -15.28 26.26 -8.90
C VAL A 52 -14.64 27.55 -8.38
N ASP A 53 -14.41 27.67 -7.07
CA ASP A 53 -13.76 28.83 -6.45
C ASP A 53 -12.32 29.02 -6.96
N ALA A 54 -11.64 27.93 -7.38
CA ALA A 54 -10.33 27.98 -8.03
C ALA A 54 -10.38 28.24 -9.55
N GLY A 55 -11.57 28.46 -10.11
CA GLY A 55 -11.76 28.81 -11.53
C GLY A 55 -11.87 27.62 -12.48
N MET A 56 -12.22 26.44 -11.98
CA MET A 56 -12.42 25.24 -12.79
C MET A 56 -13.88 25.05 -13.20
N GLN A 57 -14.10 24.39 -14.32
CA GLN A 57 -15.39 23.83 -14.71
C GLN A 57 -15.52 22.43 -14.09
N VAL A 58 -16.63 22.18 -13.39
CA VAL A 58 -16.81 20.97 -12.61
C VAL A 58 -17.88 20.08 -13.23
N ARG A 59 -17.61 18.79 -13.29
CA ARG A 59 -18.55 17.74 -13.71
C ARG A 59 -18.32 16.44 -12.94
N LEU A 60 -19.31 15.60 -12.92
CA LEU A 60 -19.16 14.19 -12.57
C LEU A 60 -19.07 13.38 -13.88
N ASP A 61 -18.24 12.33 -13.86
CA ASP A 61 -18.30 11.32 -14.89
C ASP A 61 -19.30 10.21 -14.53
N PRO A 62 -19.61 9.29 -15.44
CA PRO A 62 -20.56 8.21 -15.17
C PRO A 62 -20.15 7.25 -14.04
N ALA A 63 -18.88 7.21 -13.64
CA ALA A 63 -18.38 6.44 -12.51
C ALA A 63 -18.36 7.24 -11.19
N ALA A 64 -19.05 8.39 -11.16
CA ALA A 64 -19.08 9.31 -10.02
C ALA A 64 -17.71 9.89 -9.62
N ASN A 65 -16.71 9.87 -10.51
CA ASN A 65 -15.51 10.67 -10.32
C ASN A 65 -15.85 12.16 -10.44
N LEU A 66 -15.37 12.95 -9.48
CA LEU A 66 -15.49 14.40 -9.57
C LEU A 66 -14.31 14.98 -10.36
N ILE A 67 -14.59 15.70 -11.43
CA ILE A 67 -13.58 16.26 -12.33
C ILE A 67 -13.72 17.77 -12.38
N GLY A 68 -12.67 18.48 -11.96
CA GLY A 68 -12.50 19.92 -12.12
C GLY A 68 -11.54 20.20 -13.28
N ARG A 69 -12.02 20.84 -14.34
CA ARG A 69 -11.23 21.17 -15.54
C ARG A 69 -10.82 22.64 -15.57
N TYR A 70 -9.53 22.89 -15.73
CA TYR A 70 -8.92 24.18 -15.98
C TYR A 70 -8.32 24.18 -17.38
N ASP A 71 -8.96 24.90 -18.32
CA ASP A 71 -8.61 24.87 -19.73
C ASP A 71 -7.21 25.41 -20.00
N GLY A 72 -6.52 24.78 -20.96
CA GLY A 72 -5.26 25.25 -21.51
C GLY A 72 -5.42 26.40 -22.50
N THR A 73 -4.35 26.68 -23.26
CA THR A 73 -4.35 27.73 -24.31
C THR A 73 -5.10 27.31 -25.59
N ALA A 74 -5.26 26.02 -25.82
CA ALA A 74 -6.03 25.44 -26.93
C ALA A 74 -7.20 24.59 -26.41
N PRO A 75 -8.36 24.58 -27.10
CA PRO A 75 -9.55 23.83 -26.66
C PRO A 75 -9.32 22.34 -26.56
N ASP A 76 -8.52 21.78 -27.47
CA ASP A 76 -8.24 20.33 -27.55
C ASP A 76 -6.87 19.96 -26.95
N ALA A 77 -6.29 20.83 -26.11
CA ALA A 77 -5.04 20.56 -25.43
C ALA A 77 -5.16 19.29 -24.58
N PRO A 78 -4.17 18.38 -24.62
CA PRO A 78 -4.20 17.19 -23.78
C PRO A 78 -4.20 17.57 -22.31
N ALA A 79 -4.73 16.70 -21.45
CA ALA A 79 -4.87 17.01 -20.03
C ALA A 79 -3.72 16.42 -19.21
N LEU A 80 -3.08 17.24 -18.37
CA LEU A 80 -2.41 16.75 -17.17
C LEU A 80 -3.51 16.48 -16.13
N ILE A 81 -3.66 15.22 -15.74
CA ILE A 81 -4.52 14.84 -14.63
C ILE A 81 -3.72 14.90 -13.34
N ILE A 82 -4.25 15.62 -12.35
CA ILE A 82 -3.77 15.57 -10.97
C ILE A 82 -4.91 14.94 -10.17
N GLY A 83 -4.68 13.76 -9.57
CA GLY A 83 -5.76 13.01 -8.95
C GLY A 83 -5.33 12.23 -7.72
N SER A 84 -6.31 11.86 -6.93
CA SER A 84 -6.26 10.91 -5.83
C SER A 84 -7.70 10.56 -5.43
N HIS A 85 -7.88 9.74 -4.38
CA HIS A 85 -9.19 9.27 -3.96
C HIS A 85 -9.82 10.13 -2.85
N ILE A 86 -11.14 9.97 -2.65
CA ILE A 86 -11.89 10.62 -1.59
C ILE A 86 -12.57 9.65 -0.64
N ASP A 87 -12.69 8.38 -1.01
CA ASP A 87 -13.15 7.36 -0.06
C ASP A 87 -12.13 7.12 1.04
N SER A 88 -12.49 6.39 2.06
CA SER A 88 -11.60 6.05 3.16
C SER A 88 -11.89 4.66 3.71
N VAL A 89 -10.90 4.05 4.34
CA VAL A 89 -11.14 2.90 5.23
C VAL A 89 -11.97 3.33 6.44
N ARG A 90 -12.55 2.35 7.14
CA ARG A 90 -13.24 2.60 8.41
C ARG A 90 -12.23 3.03 9.48
N ASP A 91 -12.59 4.07 10.24
CA ASP A 91 -11.72 4.72 11.22
C ASP A 91 -10.42 5.25 10.59
N GLY A 92 -10.50 5.69 9.33
CA GLY A 92 -9.38 6.20 8.55
C GLY A 92 -8.84 7.55 9.00
N GLY A 93 -7.73 7.95 8.40
CA GLY A 93 -7.15 9.28 8.51
C GLY A 93 -7.87 10.30 7.60
N ARG A 94 -7.44 11.56 7.66
CA ARG A 94 -8.10 12.67 6.95
C ARG A 94 -7.38 13.09 5.68
N TYR A 95 -6.12 12.67 5.54
CA TYR A 95 -5.21 13.17 4.50
C TYR A 95 -4.95 12.11 3.43
N ASP A 96 -5.19 10.85 3.77
CA ASP A 96 -5.07 9.69 2.90
C ASP A 96 -6.05 9.81 1.72
N GLY A 97 -5.51 10.15 0.55
CA GLY A 97 -6.23 10.49 -0.67
C GLY A 97 -6.63 11.98 -0.77
N PRO A 98 -7.49 12.54 0.12
CA PRO A 98 -7.99 13.91 -0.01
C PRO A 98 -6.91 14.99 -0.10
N LEU A 99 -5.75 14.81 0.54
CA LEU A 99 -4.68 15.81 0.50
C LEU A 99 -4.17 16.05 -0.92
N GLY A 100 -3.99 14.99 -1.72
CA GLY A 100 -3.56 15.11 -3.11
C GLY A 100 -4.51 15.93 -3.97
N ILE A 101 -5.82 15.72 -3.77
CA ILE A 101 -6.86 16.51 -4.44
C ILE A 101 -6.81 17.97 -4.01
N MET A 102 -6.71 18.24 -2.70
CA MET A 102 -6.65 19.60 -2.18
C MET A 102 -5.42 20.35 -2.69
N LEU A 103 -4.26 19.70 -2.73
CA LEU A 103 -3.04 20.28 -3.31
C LEU A 103 -3.17 20.55 -4.80
N GLY A 104 -3.82 19.66 -5.54
CA GLY A 104 -4.15 19.89 -6.96
C GLY A 104 -5.02 21.14 -7.16
N ILE A 105 -6.06 21.33 -6.32
CA ILE A 105 -6.90 22.53 -6.35
C ILE A 105 -6.08 23.79 -6.02
N GLU A 106 -5.20 23.72 -5.02
CA GLU A 106 -4.30 24.83 -4.65
C GLU A 106 -3.32 25.17 -5.77
N ALA A 107 -2.78 24.16 -6.48
CA ALA A 107 -1.89 24.39 -7.62
C ALA A 107 -2.62 25.13 -8.76
N VAL A 108 -3.87 24.79 -9.07
CA VAL A 108 -4.68 25.54 -10.04
C VAL A 108 -4.98 26.96 -9.55
N ALA A 109 -5.34 27.12 -8.27
CA ALA A 109 -5.58 28.46 -7.70
C ALA A 109 -4.33 29.35 -7.76
N ALA A 110 -3.13 28.77 -7.62
CA ALA A 110 -1.86 29.49 -7.73
C ALA A 110 -1.54 30.01 -9.14
N LEU A 111 -2.17 29.44 -10.18
CA LEU A 111 -2.02 29.94 -11.56
C LEU A 111 -2.62 31.33 -11.78
N GLN A 112 -3.58 31.75 -10.95
CA GLN A 112 -4.19 33.08 -10.99
C GLN A 112 -4.65 33.51 -12.41
N GLY A 113 -5.22 32.59 -13.18
CA GLY A 113 -5.70 32.82 -14.54
C GLY A 113 -4.67 32.55 -15.64
N ARG A 114 -3.39 32.27 -15.31
CA ARG A 114 -2.38 31.86 -16.31
C ARG A 114 -2.80 30.55 -16.99
N ARG A 115 -2.81 30.54 -18.33
CA ARG A 115 -3.12 29.38 -19.14
C ARG A 115 -1.83 28.68 -19.59
N LEU A 116 -1.87 27.35 -19.62
CA LEU A 116 -0.75 26.48 -19.97
C LEU A 116 -0.98 25.86 -21.36
N PRO A 117 0.05 25.32 -22.03
CA PRO A 117 -0.14 24.64 -23.32
C PRO A 117 -0.93 23.33 -23.23
N PHE A 118 -1.28 22.90 -22.02
CA PHE A 118 -2.13 21.76 -21.72
C PHE A 118 -3.26 22.16 -20.75
N THR A 119 -4.29 21.34 -20.72
CA THR A 119 -5.36 21.42 -19.72
C THR A 119 -4.92 20.80 -18.41
N ILE A 120 -5.34 21.33 -17.26
CA ILE A 120 -5.26 20.62 -15.98
C ILE A 120 -6.64 20.07 -15.64
N GLU A 121 -6.72 18.80 -15.29
CA GLU A 121 -7.90 18.19 -14.68
C GLU A 121 -7.58 17.69 -13.30
N ILE A 122 -8.29 18.19 -12.28
CA ILE A 122 -8.23 17.65 -10.91
C ILE A 122 -9.30 16.58 -10.81
N VAL A 123 -8.88 15.35 -10.50
CA VAL A 123 -9.79 14.19 -10.40
C VAL A 123 -9.82 13.68 -8.97
N ALA A 124 -11.03 13.64 -8.40
CA ALA A 124 -11.29 12.98 -7.14
C ALA A 124 -11.95 11.62 -7.44
N PHE A 125 -11.17 10.54 -7.33
CA PHE A 125 -11.65 9.18 -7.51
C PHE A 125 -12.54 8.78 -6.35
N GLY A 126 -13.60 8.02 -6.64
CA GLY A 126 -14.61 7.70 -5.66
C GLY A 126 -14.32 6.45 -4.84
N ASP A 127 -13.44 5.57 -5.32
CA ASP A 127 -13.18 4.25 -4.72
C ASP A 127 -11.77 3.79 -5.06
N GLU A 128 -10.85 3.92 -4.13
CA GLU A 128 -9.50 3.36 -4.19
C GLU A 128 -9.34 2.23 -3.18
N GLU A 129 -9.86 2.43 -1.98
CA GLU A 129 -9.68 1.59 -0.80
C GLU A 129 -10.45 0.27 -0.87
N GLY A 130 -11.50 0.18 -1.71
CA GLY A 130 -12.37 -0.98 -1.74
C GLY A 130 -13.07 -1.23 -0.41
N SER A 131 -13.34 -0.18 0.34
CA SER A 131 -13.82 -0.26 1.71
C SER A 131 -15.31 -0.59 1.82
N ARG A 132 -16.08 -0.36 0.75
CA ARG A 132 -17.51 -0.68 0.66
C ARG A 132 -17.78 -1.94 -0.16
N PHE A 133 -17.19 -2.06 -1.34
CA PHE A 133 -17.34 -3.20 -2.24
C PHE A 133 -16.09 -4.08 -2.22
N PRO A 134 -16.19 -5.38 -2.56
CA PRO A 134 -15.05 -6.31 -2.49
C PRO A 134 -14.07 -6.16 -3.66
N ALA A 135 -13.83 -4.93 -4.12
CA ALA A 135 -12.85 -4.57 -5.13
C ALA A 135 -12.37 -3.14 -4.88
N ALA A 136 -11.10 -2.89 -5.16
CA ALA A 136 -10.45 -1.60 -5.04
C ALA A 136 -10.30 -0.92 -6.40
N MET A 137 -10.18 0.42 -6.39
CA MET A 137 -9.87 1.24 -7.57
C MET A 137 -10.92 1.12 -8.69
N LEU A 138 -12.20 0.93 -8.34
CA LEU A 138 -13.28 0.77 -9.33
C LEU A 138 -13.39 1.96 -10.26
N THR A 139 -13.26 3.17 -9.72
CA THR A 139 -13.52 4.41 -10.47
C THR A 139 -12.34 4.85 -11.31
N SER A 140 -11.11 4.64 -10.86
CA SER A 140 -9.91 4.85 -11.71
C SER A 140 -9.83 3.79 -12.81
N ARG A 141 -10.23 2.53 -12.54
CA ARG A 141 -10.35 1.48 -13.58
C ARG A 141 -11.39 1.84 -14.63
N ALA A 142 -12.53 2.42 -14.22
CA ALA A 142 -13.53 2.91 -15.14
C ALA A 142 -12.93 4.00 -16.04
N MET A 143 -12.24 5.00 -15.48
CA MET A 143 -11.58 6.06 -16.23
C MET A 143 -10.46 5.56 -17.14
N ALA A 144 -9.66 4.59 -16.70
CA ALA A 144 -8.60 4.00 -17.51
C ALA A 144 -9.12 2.99 -18.57
N GLY A 145 -10.40 2.65 -18.56
CA GLY A 145 -10.99 1.68 -19.49
C GLY A 145 -10.59 0.23 -19.20
N SER A 146 -10.17 -0.07 -17.98
CA SER A 146 -9.72 -1.40 -17.54
C SER A 146 -10.67 -2.07 -16.55
N LEU A 147 -11.86 -1.50 -16.31
CA LEU A 147 -12.87 -2.08 -15.42
C LEU A 147 -13.50 -3.32 -16.03
N ASP A 148 -13.58 -4.40 -15.25
CA ASP A 148 -14.42 -5.55 -15.58
C ASP A 148 -15.91 -5.18 -15.37
N PRO A 149 -16.78 -5.31 -16.39
CA PRO A 149 -18.20 -5.05 -16.26
C PRO A 149 -18.89 -5.82 -15.12
N ALA A 150 -18.38 -7.02 -14.76
CA ALA A 150 -18.87 -7.80 -13.63
C ALA A 150 -18.76 -7.09 -12.28
N ALA A 151 -17.96 -6.04 -12.19
CA ALA A 151 -17.85 -5.20 -10.99
C ALA A 151 -19.20 -4.54 -10.61
N LEU A 152 -20.08 -4.28 -11.58
CA LEU A 152 -21.41 -3.71 -11.32
C LEU A 152 -22.32 -4.63 -10.49
N ASP A 153 -22.08 -5.94 -10.55
CA ASP A 153 -22.84 -6.96 -9.80
C ASP A 153 -22.26 -7.23 -8.39
N MET A 154 -21.11 -6.64 -8.06
CA MET A 154 -20.53 -6.78 -6.71
C MET A 154 -21.43 -6.12 -5.68
N VAL A 155 -21.61 -6.79 -4.54
CA VAL A 155 -22.49 -6.32 -3.46
C VAL A 155 -21.66 -5.92 -2.23
N ASP A 156 -22.14 -4.90 -1.52
CA ASP A 156 -21.61 -4.51 -0.21
C ASP A 156 -22.13 -5.45 0.93
N ALA A 157 -21.75 -5.14 2.15
CA ALA A 157 -22.14 -5.91 3.34
C ALA A 157 -23.66 -5.94 3.59
N GLU A 158 -24.39 -4.95 3.09
CA GLU A 158 -25.84 -4.81 3.17
C GLU A 158 -26.56 -5.50 2.00
N GLY A 159 -25.81 -6.05 1.03
CA GLY A 159 -26.34 -6.72 -0.15
C GLY A 159 -26.75 -5.78 -1.29
N ILE A 160 -26.32 -4.52 -1.24
CA ILE A 160 -26.57 -3.51 -2.28
C ILE A 160 -25.47 -3.63 -3.34
N SER A 161 -25.84 -3.79 -4.60
CA SER A 161 -24.87 -3.84 -5.71
C SER A 161 -24.32 -2.47 -6.07
N VAL A 162 -23.16 -2.44 -6.74
CA VAL A 162 -22.60 -1.21 -7.31
C VAL A 162 -23.60 -0.54 -8.23
N ALA A 163 -24.30 -1.32 -9.08
CA ALA A 163 -25.33 -0.83 -9.99
C ALA A 163 -26.50 -0.16 -9.24
N GLU A 164 -27.03 -0.79 -8.18
CA GLU A 164 -28.10 -0.21 -7.36
C GLU A 164 -27.66 1.05 -6.64
N ALA A 165 -26.41 1.09 -6.14
CA ALA A 165 -25.86 2.27 -5.48
C ALA A 165 -25.67 3.45 -6.45
N LEU A 166 -25.28 3.19 -7.70
CA LEU A 166 -25.18 4.21 -8.77
C LEU A 166 -26.56 4.78 -9.10
N ASP A 167 -27.56 3.91 -9.34
CA ASP A 167 -28.94 4.31 -9.63
C ASP A 167 -29.53 5.17 -8.49
N ALA A 168 -29.32 4.75 -7.24
CA ALA A 168 -29.76 5.51 -6.06
C ALA A 168 -29.11 6.91 -5.96
N MET A 169 -27.91 7.09 -6.50
CA MET A 169 -27.22 8.37 -6.60
C MET A 169 -27.61 9.17 -7.84
N GLY A 170 -28.47 8.60 -8.72
CA GLY A 170 -28.97 9.23 -9.94
C GLY A 170 -28.03 9.12 -11.14
N PHE A 171 -27.13 8.14 -11.15
CA PHE A 171 -26.28 7.83 -12.31
C PHE A 171 -26.98 6.79 -13.22
N ASP A 172 -26.76 6.91 -14.54
CA ASP A 172 -27.16 5.87 -15.47
C ASP A 172 -26.13 4.75 -15.49
N VAL A 173 -26.52 3.59 -14.95
CA VAL A 173 -25.66 2.40 -14.87
C VAL A 173 -25.13 1.96 -16.24
N ALA A 174 -25.93 2.13 -17.30
CA ALA A 174 -25.51 1.79 -18.66
C ALA A 174 -24.35 2.64 -19.17
N GLU A 175 -24.21 3.87 -18.66
CA GLU A 175 -23.14 4.79 -19.00
C GLU A 175 -21.85 4.59 -18.18
N TYR A 176 -21.85 3.71 -17.17
CA TYR A 176 -20.71 3.55 -16.24
C TYR A 176 -19.38 3.31 -16.96
N LEU A 177 -19.37 2.45 -17.96
CA LEU A 177 -18.18 2.16 -18.77
C LEU A 177 -17.81 3.30 -19.74
N ALA A 178 -18.70 4.25 -19.96
CA ALA A 178 -18.43 5.45 -20.76
C ALA A 178 -17.57 6.48 -20.01
N ALA A 179 -17.25 6.23 -18.72
CA ALA A 179 -16.24 6.98 -18.00
C ALA A 179 -14.83 6.82 -18.61
N ALA A 180 -14.60 5.77 -19.42
CA ALA A 180 -13.32 5.49 -20.05
C ALA A 180 -12.84 6.65 -20.92
N ARG A 181 -11.61 7.10 -20.67
CA ARG A 181 -10.99 8.19 -21.42
C ARG A 181 -10.51 7.71 -22.79
N ARG A 182 -10.60 8.61 -23.77
CA ARG A 182 -10.07 8.32 -25.11
C ARG A 182 -8.54 8.32 -25.07
N PRO A 183 -7.87 7.35 -25.69
CA PRO A 183 -6.42 7.34 -25.84
C PRO A 183 -5.90 8.65 -26.44
N GLY A 184 -4.76 9.15 -25.96
CA GLY A 184 -4.11 10.38 -26.47
C GLY A 184 -4.72 11.70 -25.97
N THR A 185 -5.80 11.69 -25.19
CA THR A 185 -6.37 12.91 -24.60
C THR A 185 -5.74 13.27 -23.25
N THR A 186 -4.96 12.36 -22.68
CA THR A 186 -4.26 12.53 -21.39
C THR A 186 -2.76 12.63 -21.67
N LEU A 187 -2.15 13.71 -21.21
CA LEU A 187 -0.71 13.97 -21.33
C LEU A 187 0.07 13.14 -20.32
N ALA A 188 -0.33 13.22 -19.05
CA ALA A 188 0.28 12.55 -17.91
C ALA A 188 -0.69 12.53 -16.73
N TYR A 189 -0.36 11.71 -15.72
CA TYR A 189 -1.02 11.66 -14.43
C TYR A 189 0.00 11.96 -13.31
N LEU A 190 -0.36 12.85 -12.39
CA LEU A 190 0.39 13.16 -11.19
C LEU A 190 -0.48 12.88 -9.97
N GLU A 191 0.03 12.12 -9.02
CA GLU A 191 -0.60 11.91 -7.72
C GLU A 191 0.31 12.39 -6.60
N ALA A 192 -0.17 13.33 -5.77
CA ALA A 192 0.44 13.65 -4.50
C ALA A 192 -0.29 12.89 -3.41
N HIS A 193 0.45 12.23 -2.54
CA HIS A 193 -0.12 11.36 -1.51
C HIS A 193 0.74 11.38 -0.24
N ILE A 194 0.17 11.08 0.92
CA ILE A 194 0.98 10.84 2.11
C ILE A 194 1.84 9.59 1.91
N GLU A 195 3.01 9.54 2.55
CA GLU A 195 3.91 8.37 2.42
C GLU A 195 3.30 7.07 2.96
N GLN A 196 2.43 7.18 3.95
CA GLN A 196 1.89 6.03 4.72
C GLN A 196 3.01 5.19 5.37
N GLY A 197 4.18 5.77 5.51
CA GLY A 197 5.39 5.16 6.03
C GLY A 197 6.27 6.17 6.79
N PRO A 198 7.25 5.69 7.56
CA PRO A 198 8.06 6.54 8.43
C PRO A 198 9.38 7.01 7.81
N LEU A 199 9.66 6.73 6.52
CA LEU A 199 10.99 6.95 5.94
C LEU A 199 11.32 8.43 5.79
N LEU A 200 10.38 9.23 5.25
CA LEU A 200 10.57 10.67 5.10
C LEU A 200 10.76 11.36 6.46
N GLU A 201 10.00 10.93 7.48
CA GLU A 201 10.19 11.46 8.83
C GLU A 201 11.56 11.06 9.41
N ALA A 202 11.97 9.81 9.26
CA ALA A 202 13.27 9.32 9.74
C ALA A 202 14.47 9.99 9.05
N GLU A 203 14.31 10.42 7.80
CA GLU A 203 15.32 11.13 7.02
C GLU A 203 15.16 12.67 7.10
N GLU A 204 14.21 13.18 7.90
CA GLU A 204 13.89 14.61 8.06
C GLU A 204 13.52 15.32 6.73
N LEU A 205 12.89 14.58 5.80
CA LEU A 205 12.46 15.07 4.51
C LEU A 205 10.96 15.37 4.50
N ALA A 206 10.56 16.44 3.83
CA ALA A 206 9.16 16.82 3.69
C ALA A 206 8.44 16.05 2.56
N VAL A 207 9.19 15.77 1.48
CA VAL A 207 8.66 15.15 0.26
C VAL A 207 9.63 14.15 -0.33
N GLY A 208 9.12 13.25 -1.18
CA GLY A 208 9.94 12.31 -1.95
C GLY A 208 9.28 11.91 -3.27
N THR A 209 10.09 11.72 -4.31
CA THR A 209 9.64 11.26 -5.62
C THR A 209 9.44 9.75 -5.59
N VAL A 210 8.25 9.28 -5.96
CA VAL A 210 7.95 7.84 -5.99
C VAL A 210 8.47 7.22 -7.28
N THR A 211 9.23 6.12 -7.17
CA THR A 211 9.76 5.40 -8.34
C THR A 211 8.75 4.44 -8.95
N GLY A 212 7.73 4.10 -8.22
CA GLY A 212 6.65 3.20 -8.62
C GLY A 212 6.00 2.53 -7.42
N ILE A 213 4.93 1.80 -7.71
CA ILE A 213 4.20 1.00 -6.73
C ILE A 213 4.78 -0.42 -6.74
N ALA A 214 5.06 -0.96 -5.56
CA ALA A 214 5.71 -2.24 -5.38
C ALA A 214 4.92 -3.40 -5.99
N ALA A 215 5.62 -4.37 -6.56
CA ALA A 215 5.07 -5.67 -6.84
C ALA A 215 4.76 -6.40 -5.53
N GLN A 216 3.66 -7.13 -5.46
CA GLN A 216 3.22 -7.83 -4.26
C GLN A 216 2.90 -9.30 -4.53
N LEU A 217 3.34 -10.18 -3.63
CA LEU A 217 2.90 -11.57 -3.52
C LEU A 217 2.32 -11.81 -2.14
N ARG A 218 1.17 -12.51 -2.07
CA ARG A 218 0.62 -13.02 -0.81
C ARG A 218 0.43 -14.52 -0.87
N TYR A 219 0.76 -15.17 0.24
CA TYR A 219 0.59 -16.60 0.42
C TYR A 219 -0.15 -16.91 1.72
N ALA A 220 -0.93 -17.99 1.70
CA ALA A 220 -1.32 -18.74 2.88
C ALA A 220 -0.38 -19.93 3.01
N VAL A 221 0.20 -20.10 4.18
CA VAL A 221 1.14 -21.18 4.51
C VAL A 221 0.54 -22.00 5.62
N THR A 222 0.33 -23.30 5.37
CA THR A 222 -0.13 -24.25 6.38
C THR A 222 1.00 -25.21 6.70
N VAL A 223 1.40 -25.25 7.97
CA VAL A 223 2.39 -26.17 8.53
C VAL A 223 1.67 -27.25 9.30
N THR A 224 1.89 -28.51 8.93
CA THR A 224 1.25 -29.67 9.57
C THR A 224 2.28 -30.54 10.26
N GLY A 225 2.03 -30.77 11.54
CA GLY A 225 2.80 -31.65 12.42
C GLY A 225 1.91 -32.73 13.01
N THR A 226 2.08 -33.01 14.32
CA THR A 226 1.27 -33.98 15.03
C THR A 226 0.88 -33.45 16.40
N ALA A 227 -0.45 -33.28 16.60
CA ALA A 227 -0.96 -32.88 17.90
C ALA A 227 -0.69 -33.96 18.95
N GLY A 228 -0.35 -33.55 20.18
CA GLY A 228 -0.03 -34.51 21.26
C GLY A 228 -0.04 -33.84 22.62
N HIS A 229 -0.01 -34.66 23.68
CA HIS A 229 0.02 -34.15 25.04
C HIS A 229 1.37 -33.49 25.34
N ALA A 230 1.39 -32.22 25.74
CA ALA A 230 2.62 -31.46 25.92
C ALA A 230 3.55 -31.99 27.03
N GLY A 231 3.00 -32.63 28.06
CA GLY A 231 3.76 -33.16 29.19
C GLY A 231 4.29 -34.60 29.00
N THR A 232 3.72 -35.39 28.08
CA THR A 232 4.07 -36.82 27.91
C THR A 232 4.80 -37.12 26.61
N THR A 233 4.73 -36.26 25.60
CA THR A 233 5.46 -36.46 24.35
C THR A 233 6.88 -35.90 24.50
N ALA A 234 7.87 -36.81 24.48
CA ALA A 234 9.29 -36.43 24.59
C ALA A 234 9.73 -35.51 23.44
N MET A 235 10.62 -34.54 23.73
CA MET A 235 11.06 -33.51 22.75
C MET A 235 11.55 -34.10 21.42
N PRO A 236 12.38 -35.17 21.37
CA PRO A 236 12.85 -35.72 20.10
C PRO A 236 11.78 -36.39 19.23
N LEU A 237 10.60 -36.68 19.79
CA LEU A 237 9.49 -37.34 19.10
C LEU A 237 8.41 -36.36 18.63
N ARG A 238 8.61 -35.06 18.87
CA ARG A 238 7.63 -34.04 18.53
C ARG A 238 7.70 -33.64 17.05
N ARG A 239 6.53 -33.55 16.42
CA ARG A 239 6.32 -32.87 15.17
C ARG A 239 5.47 -31.62 15.45
N ASP A 240 6.11 -30.63 16.08
CA ASP A 240 5.46 -29.41 16.57
C ASP A 240 5.34 -28.37 15.44
N ALA A 241 4.11 -28.20 14.93
CA ALA A 241 3.83 -27.29 13.83
C ALA A 241 4.11 -25.83 14.22
N LEU A 242 3.83 -25.44 15.48
CA LEU A 242 4.02 -24.04 15.91
C LEU A 242 5.51 -23.70 16.06
N ALA A 243 6.31 -24.62 16.58
CA ALA A 243 7.75 -24.41 16.66
C ALA A 243 8.39 -24.29 15.26
N GLY A 244 7.91 -25.09 14.29
CA GLY A 244 8.35 -24.97 12.89
C GLY A 244 7.89 -23.67 12.24
N ALA A 245 6.64 -23.27 12.44
CA ALA A 245 6.12 -21.98 11.95
C ALA A 245 6.88 -20.78 12.53
N ALA A 246 7.25 -20.82 13.82
CA ALA A 246 8.03 -19.76 14.44
C ALA A 246 9.43 -19.61 13.78
N GLU A 247 10.11 -20.70 13.46
CA GLU A 247 11.38 -20.66 12.71
C GLU A 247 11.20 -20.11 11.30
N MET A 248 10.10 -20.45 10.62
CA MET A 248 9.76 -19.92 9.30
C MET A 248 9.52 -18.41 9.35
N ILE A 249 8.79 -17.91 10.36
CA ILE A 249 8.55 -16.47 10.56
C ILE A 249 9.86 -15.70 10.79
N LEU A 250 10.76 -16.24 11.61
CA LEU A 250 12.08 -15.64 11.82
C LEU A 250 12.96 -15.68 10.56
N ALA A 251 12.80 -16.67 9.70
CA ALA A 251 13.49 -16.72 8.42
C ALA A 251 12.99 -15.62 7.48
N VAL A 252 11.69 -15.32 7.42
CA VAL A 252 11.12 -14.20 6.68
C VAL A 252 11.77 -12.88 7.11
N GLU A 253 11.79 -12.60 8.42
CA GLU A 253 12.38 -11.41 8.99
C GLU A 253 13.88 -11.29 8.66
N THR A 254 14.61 -12.41 8.78
CA THR A 254 16.05 -12.45 8.50
C THR A 254 16.36 -12.16 7.03
N ILE A 255 15.62 -12.76 6.10
CA ILE A 255 15.80 -12.56 4.66
C ILE A 255 15.47 -11.12 4.28
N ALA A 256 14.35 -10.59 4.76
CA ALA A 256 13.96 -9.22 4.46
C ALA A 256 14.97 -8.19 4.98
N ARG A 257 15.46 -8.35 6.23
CA ARG A 257 16.44 -7.44 6.83
C ARG A 257 17.83 -7.54 6.22
N SER A 258 18.23 -8.68 5.66
CA SER A 258 19.53 -8.84 5.01
C SER A 258 19.60 -8.16 3.63
N ALA A 259 18.45 -7.82 3.07
CA ALA A 259 18.37 -7.16 1.78
C ALA A 259 18.64 -5.65 1.93
N VAL A 260 19.69 -5.15 1.28
CA VAL A 260 19.93 -3.71 1.14
C VAL A 260 19.04 -3.20 0.01
N SER A 261 17.74 -3.05 0.28
CA SER A 261 16.78 -2.65 -0.75
C SER A 261 15.43 -2.25 -0.17
N ASP A 262 14.50 -1.97 -1.05
CA ASP A 262 13.08 -1.71 -0.87
C ASP A 262 12.23 -2.95 -0.55
N LEU A 263 12.86 -4.12 -0.30
CA LEU A 263 12.18 -5.35 0.05
C LEU A 263 11.55 -5.24 1.45
N VAL A 264 10.26 -5.54 1.52
CA VAL A 264 9.55 -5.78 2.78
C VAL A 264 8.85 -7.14 2.72
N ALA A 265 8.90 -7.89 3.83
CA ALA A 265 8.18 -9.15 3.96
C ALA A 265 7.58 -9.27 5.37
N THR A 266 6.31 -9.67 5.44
CA THR A 266 5.54 -9.64 6.68
C THR A 266 4.69 -10.88 6.83
N VAL A 267 4.66 -11.43 8.05
CA VAL A 267 3.65 -12.41 8.48
C VAL A 267 2.58 -11.64 9.27
N GLY A 268 1.42 -11.43 8.66
CA GLY A 268 0.36 -10.57 9.20
C GLY A 268 -0.62 -11.29 10.12
N SER A 269 -0.76 -12.61 9.98
CA SER A 269 -1.63 -13.42 10.83
C SER A 269 -1.05 -14.81 11.07
N ILE A 270 -1.35 -15.38 12.23
CA ILE A 270 -0.99 -16.75 12.59
C ILE A 270 -2.12 -17.39 13.43
N GLU A 271 -2.50 -18.60 13.07
CA GLU A 271 -3.50 -19.40 13.78
C GLU A 271 -2.95 -20.81 14.07
N ALA A 272 -3.01 -21.23 15.33
CA ALA A 272 -2.51 -22.54 15.78
C ALA A 272 -3.67 -23.42 16.26
N SER A 273 -3.70 -24.67 15.81
CA SER A 273 -4.73 -25.64 16.19
C SER A 273 -4.10 -26.85 16.90
N PRO A 274 -4.72 -27.30 18.01
CA PRO A 274 -6.03 -26.93 18.58
C PRO A 274 -6.00 -25.71 19.51
N GLY A 275 -4.86 -25.04 19.75
CA GLY A 275 -4.78 -23.81 20.54
C GLY A 275 -4.92 -23.99 22.06
N ALA A 276 -4.66 -25.19 22.58
CA ALA A 276 -4.72 -25.49 24.01
C ALA A 276 -3.31 -25.50 24.65
N ALA A 277 -3.18 -24.90 25.83
CA ALA A 277 -1.88 -24.72 26.51
C ALA A 277 -1.11 -26.02 26.83
N ASN A 278 -1.80 -27.13 26.92
CA ASN A 278 -1.23 -28.46 27.24
C ASN A 278 -1.21 -29.42 26.05
N VAL A 279 -1.40 -28.91 24.82
CA VAL A 279 -1.40 -29.71 23.57
C VAL A 279 -0.35 -29.14 22.61
N ILE A 280 0.50 -30.01 22.07
CA ILE A 280 1.43 -29.69 20.99
C ILE A 280 0.58 -29.34 19.74
N PRO A 281 0.73 -28.15 19.13
CA PRO A 281 -0.03 -27.82 17.94
C PRO A 281 0.25 -28.76 16.76
N GLY A 282 -0.83 -29.32 16.21
CA GLY A 282 -0.76 -30.23 15.07
C GLY A 282 -0.85 -29.49 13.71
N SER A 283 -1.38 -28.28 13.70
CA SER A 283 -1.46 -27.44 12.50
C SER A 283 -1.29 -25.98 12.85
N VAL A 284 -0.62 -25.24 11.97
CA VAL A 284 -0.50 -23.77 12.04
C VAL A 284 -0.71 -23.23 10.64
N THR A 285 -1.58 -22.22 10.53
CA THR A 285 -1.73 -21.44 9.28
C THR A 285 -1.28 -20.01 9.53
N PHE A 286 -0.48 -19.45 8.61
CA PHE A 286 -0.08 -18.06 8.65
C PHE A 286 -0.06 -17.45 7.25
N THR A 287 -0.16 -16.11 7.17
CA THR A 287 -0.06 -15.36 5.92
C THR A 287 1.37 -14.85 5.73
N LEU A 288 1.81 -14.77 4.47
CA LEU A 288 3.06 -14.13 4.06
C LEU A 288 2.75 -13.10 2.99
N ASP A 289 3.17 -11.85 3.20
CA ASP A 289 3.12 -10.75 2.24
C ASP A 289 4.57 -10.35 1.88
N VAL A 290 4.91 -10.34 0.59
CA VAL A 290 6.24 -9.98 0.09
C VAL A 290 6.09 -8.87 -0.94
N ARG A 291 6.78 -7.74 -0.75
CA ARG A 291 6.75 -6.57 -1.65
C ARG A 291 8.15 -6.09 -1.97
N ALA A 292 8.34 -5.68 -3.24
CA ALA A 292 9.56 -5.01 -3.70
C ALA A 292 9.24 -4.12 -4.90
N GLY A 293 10.06 -3.11 -5.17
CA GLY A 293 9.86 -2.16 -6.27
C GLY A 293 9.89 -2.79 -7.67
N THR A 294 10.38 -4.03 -7.81
CA THR A 294 10.33 -4.80 -9.06
C THR A 294 9.81 -6.20 -8.84
N ALA A 295 9.12 -6.75 -9.85
CA ALA A 295 8.64 -8.13 -9.80
C ALA A 295 9.80 -9.13 -9.67
N THR A 296 10.93 -8.91 -10.36
CA THR A 296 12.11 -9.77 -10.29
C THR A 296 12.62 -9.87 -8.84
N ARG A 297 12.81 -8.73 -8.17
CA ARG A 297 13.30 -8.69 -6.79
C ARG A 297 12.33 -9.35 -5.81
N ARG A 298 11.03 -9.10 -5.99
CA ARG A 298 9.96 -9.73 -5.21
C ARG A 298 9.97 -11.26 -5.37
N ASP A 299 10.10 -11.74 -6.61
CA ASP A 299 10.04 -13.17 -6.92
C ASP A 299 11.28 -13.92 -6.40
N GLU A 300 12.47 -13.31 -6.51
CA GLU A 300 13.70 -13.83 -5.91
C GLU A 300 13.56 -13.97 -4.39
N ALA A 301 13.13 -12.91 -3.71
CA ALA A 301 12.94 -12.94 -2.26
C ALA A 301 11.87 -13.95 -1.82
N ALA A 302 10.76 -14.04 -2.57
CA ALA A 302 9.74 -15.05 -2.31
C ALA A 302 10.29 -16.47 -2.49
N ALA A 303 11.09 -16.72 -3.51
CA ALA A 303 11.72 -18.01 -3.75
C ALA A 303 12.65 -18.40 -2.59
N ASP A 304 13.52 -17.47 -2.15
CA ASP A 304 14.44 -17.67 -1.02
C ASP A 304 13.68 -18.00 0.28
N ILE A 305 12.59 -17.27 0.56
CA ILE A 305 11.73 -17.51 1.72
C ILE A 305 11.09 -18.89 1.65
N LEU A 306 10.53 -19.26 0.50
CA LEU A 306 9.87 -20.56 0.33
C LEU A 306 10.87 -21.72 0.35
N GLU A 307 12.11 -21.53 -0.09
CA GLU A 307 13.20 -22.52 0.06
C GLU A 307 13.57 -22.68 1.53
N ALA A 308 13.70 -21.58 2.28
CA ALA A 308 13.95 -21.62 3.72
C ALA A 308 12.82 -22.39 4.45
N PHE A 309 11.55 -22.21 4.07
CA PHE A 309 10.43 -22.95 4.65
C PHE A 309 10.55 -24.45 4.41
N ARG A 310 10.90 -24.87 3.19
CA ARG A 310 11.13 -26.29 2.87
C ARG A 310 12.29 -26.88 3.67
N ALA A 311 13.39 -26.11 3.80
CA ALA A 311 14.55 -26.52 4.59
C ALA A 311 14.21 -26.68 6.07
N ILE A 312 13.41 -25.78 6.64
CA ILE A 312 12.95 -25.84 8.04
C ILE A 312 12.02 -27.05 8.24
N ALA A 313 11.09 -27.30 7.33
CA ALA A 313 10.16 -28.42 7.40
C ALA A 313 10.89 -29.77 7.36
N GLY A 314 11.95 -29.89 6.56
CA GLY A 314 12.78 -31.10 6.44
C GLY A 314 13.94 -31.21 7.44
N LYS A 315 14.22 -30.22 8.28
CA LYS A 315 15.35 -30.22 9.23
C LYS A 315 15.21 -31.22 10.32
N GLU A 316 16.32 -31.89 10.62
CA GLU A 316 16.56 -32.50 11.93
C GLU A 316 16.46 -31.41 13.03
N ALA A 317 15.83 -31.74 14.16
CA ALA A 317 15.71 -30.80 15.28
C ALA A 317 17.12 -30.40 15.75
N SER A 318 17.59 -29.21 15.37
CA SER A 318 18.82 -28.66 15.93
C SER A 318 18.60 -28.36 17.41
N PRO A 319 19.55 -28.72 18.31
CA PRO A 319 19.45 -28.34 19.71
C PRO A 319 19.37 -26.81 19.83
N PRO A 320 18.52 -26.28 20.73
CA PRO A 320 18.46 -24.85 20.94
C PRO A 320 19.82 -24.32 21.40
N THR A 321 20.34 -23.32 20.70
CA THR A 321 21.45 -22.50 21.21
C THR A 321 20.88 -21.69 22.38
N LEU A 322 21.16 -22.15 23.59
CA LEU A 322 20.83 -21.40 24.80
C LEU A 322 21.61 -20.10 24.80
N PHE A 323 20.91 -18.98 25.04
CA PHE A 323 21.52 -17.67 25.22
C PHE A 323 22.67 -17.80 26.24
N PRO A 324 23.82 -17.10 26.03
CA PRO A 324 24.89 -17.08 27.02
C PRO A 324 24.31 -16.57 28.34
N ARG A 325 24.47 -17.31 29.43
CA ARG A 325 24.27 -16.77 30.78
C ARG A 325 25.30 -15.67 30.98
N GLU A 326 24.88 -14.46 31.14
CA GLU A 326 25.75 -13.40 31.65
C GLU A 326 26.24 -13.80 33.04
N GLY A 327 27.54 -13.92 33.20
CA GLY A 327 28.22 -14.08 34.51
C GLY A 327 28.83 -15.43 34.76
N GLY A 328 30.06 -15.66 34.27
CA GLY A 328 30.92 -16.77 34.71
C GLY A 328 32.16 -16.87 33.83
N GLY A 329 33.31 -16.71 34.42
CA GLY A 329 34.63 -16.65 33.79
C GLY A 329 35.00 -17.84 32.90
N PRO A 330 36.21 -17.82 32.26
CA PRO A 330 36.55 -18.70 31.14
C PRO A 330 36.65 -20.16 31.58
N GLY A 331 35.64 -20.95 31.26
CA GLY A 331 35.62 -22.36 31.53
C GLY A 331 34.73 -23.06 30.53
N ALA A 332 35.36 -23.84 29.66
CA ALA A 332 34.88 -24.93 28.82
C ALA A 332 33.49 -24.77 28.18
N ALA A 333 33.45 -24.65 26.85
CA ALA A 333 32.29 -24.89 26.02
C ALA A 333 31.74 -26.29 26.27
N ASN A 334 30.76 -26.42 27.16
CA ASN A 334 29.96 -27.61 27.28
C ASN A 334 28.74 -27.43 26.38
N GLY A 335 28.86 -27.91 25.14
CA GLY A 335 27.68 -28.28 24.35
C GLY A 335 26.85 -29.25 25.18
N ILE A 336 25.58 -28.93 25.42
CA ILE A 336 24.64 -29.89 25.98
C ILE A 336 24.40 -30.90 24.85
N ALA A 337 25.20 -31.96 24.83
CA ALA A 337 24.82 -33.17 24.12
C ALA A 337 23.53 -33.67 24.75
N CYS A 338 22.54 -34.02 23.92
CA CYS A 338 21.38 -34.80 24.37
C CYS A 338 21.93 -35.97 25.16
N ASP A 339 21.53 -36.09 26.45
CA ASP A 339 21.92 -37.21 27.31
C ASP A 339 21.49 -38.53 26.62
N PRO A 340 22.42 -39.36 26.18
CA PRO A 340 22.08 -40.67 25.64
C PRO A 340 21.67 -41.54 26.84
N GLY A 341 20.43 -41.58 27.22
CA GLY A 341 19.89 -42.35 28.36
C GLY A 341 20.78 -43.46 28.89
N PRO A 342 20.60 -43.93 30.13
CA PRO A 342 21.54 -44.80 30.78
C PRO A 342 21.91 -45.99 29.87
N PRO A 343 23.20 -46.41 29.83
CA PRO A 343 23.65 -47.45 28.94
C PRO A 343 22.86 -48.73 29.24
N PRO A 344 22.44 -49.50 28.22
CA PRO A 344 21.71 -50.73 28.43
C PRO A 344 22.59 -51.68 29.28
N SER A 345 21.98 -52.28 30.29
CA SER A 345 22.60 -53.32 31.13
C SER A 345 23.26 -54.40 30.25
N ARG A 346 24.49 -54.70 30.51
CA ARG A 346 25.27 -55.77 29.83
C ARG A 346 24.47 -57.06 29.76
N GLY A 347 24.00 -57.38 28.56
CA GLY A 347 23.41 -58.72 28.34
C GLY A 347 22.52 -58.73 27.09
N ASN A 348 23.07 -58.60 25.89
CA ASN A 348 22.84 -59.49 24.76
C ASN A 348 23.68 -59.05 23.54
N LYS A 349 24.55 -59.93 23.11
CA LYS A 349 25.32 -59.81 21.88
C LYS A 349 24.42 -60.24 20.72
N ASN A 350 23.70 -59.39 20.10
CA ASN A 350 23.34 -59.46 18.66
C ASN A 350 23.27 -58.06 18.13
N GLY A 351 24.22 -57.73 17.27
CA GLY A 351 24.38 -56.40 16.68
C GLY A 351 23.21 -56.03 15.80
N ALA A 352 22.57 -54.95 16.19
CA ALA A 352 21.98 -53.99 15.28
C ALA A 352 22.46 -52.64 15.81
N GLU A 353 23.40 -52.01 15.13
CA GLU A 353 23.71 -50.61 15.28
C GLU A 353 22.39 -49.85 15.10
N GLN A 354 21.75 -49.44 16.17
CA GLN A 354 20.73 -48.43 16.13
C GLN A 354 21.45 -47.10 15.87
N ASP A 355 21.49 -46.75 14.58
CA ASP A 355 21.86 -45.46 14.08
C ASP A 355 21.08 -44.40 14.91
N GLY A 356 21.77 -43.63 15.70
CA GLY A 356 21.20 -42.60 16.58
C GLY A 356 20.69 -41.39 15.77
N ARG A 357 19.80 -41.63 14.83
CA ARG A 357 19.14 -40.58 14.09
C ARG A 357 18.20 -39.83 15.01
N VAL A 358 18.58 -38.62 15.37
CA VAL A 358 17.68 -37.65 15.97
C VAL A 358 16.48 -37.49 14.99
N ALA A 359 15.28 -37.74 15.50
CA ALA A 359 14.08 -37.69 14.66
C ALA A 359 13.95 -36.30 14.02
N CYS A 360 13.99 -36.26 12.73
CA CYS A 360 13.70 -35.05 11.94
C CYS A 360 12.33 -34.50 12.34
N ARG A 361 12.16 -33.18 12.41
CA ARG A 361 10.83 -32.55 12.63
C ARG A 361 9.83 -32.98 11.56
N ASN A 362 10.28 -33.26 10.36
CA ASN A 362 9.53 -33.79 9.22
C ASN A 362 8.09 -33.23 9.13
N LEU A 363 8.00 -31.90 9.08
CA LEU A 363 6.73 -31.19 8.97
C LEU A 363 6.26 -31.17 7.52
N ASP A 364 4.96 -31.30 7.31
CA ASP A 364 4.38 -31.09 6.00
C ASP A 364 4.04 -29.61 5.84
N ILE A 365 4.27 -29.03 4.65
CA ILE A 365 3.92 -27.65 4.34
C ILE A 365 3.06 -27.58 3.08
N ALA A 366 1.99 -26.82 3.15
CA ALA A 366 1.19 -26.43 1.99
C ALA A 366 1.27 -24.91 1.83
N ILE A 367 1.58 -24.45 0.61
CA ILE A 367 1.74 -23.03 0.28
C ILE A 367 0.79 -22.72 -0.85
N THR A 368 -0.16 -21.83 -0.59
CA THR A 368 -1.14 -21.36 -1.58
C THR A 368 -0.91 -19.90 -1.87
N ARG A 369 -0.67 -19.53 -3.14
CA ARG A 369 -0.62 -18.14 -3.55
C ARG A 369 -2.03 -17.56 -3.57
N ILE A 370 -2.26 -16.47 -2.83
CA ILE A 370 -3.55 -15.79 -2.71
C ILE A 370 -3.59 -14.60 -3.68
N HIS A 371 -2.44 -13.92 -3.86
CA HIS A 371 -2.39 -12.65 -4.57
C HIS A 371 -1.07 -12.51 -5.32
N ASP A 372 -1.12 -11.89 -6.52
CA ASP A 372 0.04 -11.60 -7.36
C ASP A 372 -0.23 -10.30 -8.12
N LEU A 373 0.38 -9.20 -7.68
CA LEU A 373 0.30 -7.91 -8.35
C LEU A 373 1.66 -7.55 -8.95
N PRO A 374 1.71 -7.14 -10.21
CA PRO A 374 2.93 -6.62 -10.81
C PRO A 374 3.31 -5.27 -10.20
N ALA A 375 4.58 -4.88 -10.36
CA ALA A 375 5.00 -3.52 -10.08
C ALA A 375 4.38 -2.55 -11.11
N SER A 376 4.10 -1.34 -10.66
CA SER A 376 3.71 -0.23 -11.54
C SER A 376 4.75 0.88 -11.45
N PRO A 377 5.75 0.92 -12.36
CA PRO A 377 6.79 1.94 -12.34
C PRO A 377 6.24 3.31 -12.75
N CYS A 378 6.72 4.36 -12.11
CA CYS A 378 6.52 5.74 -12.56
C CYS A 378 7.37 6.04 -13.80
N ASP A 379 6.92 7.03 -14.60
CA ASP A 379 7.63 7.46 -15.80
C ASP A 379 8.95 8.17 -15.45
N PRO A 380 10.10 7.75 -15.99
CA PRO A 380 11.40 8.33 -15.64
C PRO A 380 11.51 9.84 -15.94
N ALA A 381 10.94 10.31 -17.05
CA ALA A 381 11.01 11.73 -17.42
C ALA A 381 10.17 12.59 -16.47
N LEU A 382 9.01 12.10 -16.05
CA LEU A 382 8.17 12.79 -15.06
C LEU A 382 8.82 12.78 -13.67
N MET A 383 9.49 11.69 -13.27
CA MET A 383 10.27 11.64 -12.04
C MET A 383 11.41 12.68 -12.04
N ASP A 384 12.13 12.82 -13.16
CA ASP A 384 13.20 13.79 -13.31
C ASP A 384 12.68 15.24 -13.20
N LEU A 385 11.45 15.51 -13.66
CA LEU A 385 10.79 16.80 -13.48
C LEU A 385 10.44 17.08 -12.01
N LEU A 386 9.96 16.07 -11.28
CA LEU A 386 9.69 16.18 -9.84
C LEU A 386 10.98 16.41 -9.05
N ASP A 387 12.05 15.67 -9.36
CA ASP A 387 13.36 15.85 -8.73
C ASP A 387 13.93 17.25 -8.97
N ALA A 388 13.85 17.74 -10.22
CA ALA A 388 14.28 19.09 -10.57
C ALA A 388 13.43 20.17 -9.87
N ALA A 389 12.13 19.94 -9.70
CA ALA A 389 11.26 20.83 -8.95
C ALA A 389 11.59 20.84 -7.46
N THR A 390 11.82 19.67 -6.86
CA THR A 390 12.24 19.52 -5.46
C THR A 390 13.55 20.22 -5.18
N ALA A 391 14.56 20.00 -6.03
CA ALA A 391 15.88 20.66 -5.92
C ALA A 391 15.77 22.18 -6.05
N ALA A 392 14.96 22.68 -6.99
CA ALA A 392 14.74 24.12 -7.18
C ALA A 392 13.97 24.77 -6.02
N ALA A 393 13.12 24.03 -5.33
CA ALA A 393 12.49 24.45 -4.09
C ALA A 393 13.45 24.47 -2.89
N GLY A 394 14.71 24.04 -3.07
CA GLY A 394 15.74 24.05 -2.03
C GLY A 394 15.70 22.82 -1.12
N HIS A 395 15.03 21.73 -1.53
CA HIS A 395 14.91 20.51 -0.75
C HIS A 395 15.76 19.37 -1.33
N PRO A 396 16.25 18.45 -0.48
CA PRO A 396 16.96 17.27 -0.94
C PRO A 396 16.05 16.38 -1.79
N VAL A 397 16.62 15.83 -2.87
CA VAL A 397 15.94 14.87 -3.73
C VAL A 397 16.03 13.47 -3.12
N ARG A 398 14.91 12.83 -2.92
CA ARG A 398 14.80 11.45 -2.44
C ARG A 398 13.82 10.67 -3.31
N ARG A 399 14.29 9.57 -3.88
CA ARG A 399 13.44 8.60 -4.58
C ARG A 399 13.14 7.41 -3.68
N LEU A 400 11.88 6.97 -3.64
CA LEU A 400 11.42 5.84 -2.83
C LEU A 400 10.30 5.08 -3.54
N VAL A 401 10.07 3.83 -3.12
CA VAL A 401 9.01 2.98 -3.66
C VAL A 401 7.76 3.11 -2.80
N SER A 402 6.58 3.15 -3.41
CA SER A 402 5.34 2.97 -2.66
C SER A 402 5.13 1.50 -2.30
N GLY A 403 4.98 1.21 -1.02
CA GLY A 403 4.56 -0.09 -0.53
C GLY A 403 3.05 -0.31 -0.62
N ALA A 404 2.25 0.75 -0.76
CA ALA A 404 0.79 0.74 -0.87
C ALA A 404 0.34 0.80 -2.34
N GLY A 405 -0.90 0.36 -2.63
CA GLY A 405 -1.56 0.61 -3.89
C GLY A 405 -1.99 2.07 -3.99
N HIS A 406 -2.20 2.59 -5.20
CA HIS A 406 -2.73 3.93 -5.46
C HIS A 406 -3.42 3.94 -6.83
N ASP A 407 -4.28 4.93 -7.08
CA ASP A 407 -4.91 5.11 -8.38
C ASP A 407 -3.88 5.23 -9.52
N ALA A 408 -2.67 5.74 -9.22
CA ALA A 408 -1.56 5.84 -10.17
C ALA A 408 -1.22 4.50 -10.84
N MET A 409 -1.33 3.36 -10.15
CA MET A 409 -1.05 2.04 -10.76
C MET A 409 -2.06 1.67 -11.83
N VAL A 410 -3.30 2.13 -11.70
CA VAL A 410 -4.36 1.94 -12.69
C VAL A 410 -4.22 2.94 -13.84
N MET A 411 -3.94 4.21 -13.49
CA MET A 411 -3.75 5.28 -14.46
C MET A 411 -2.52 5.06 -15.36
N ALA A 412 -1.53 4.29 -14.91
CA ALA A 412 -0.36 3.90 -15.70
C ALA A 412 -0.72 3.10 -16.97
N ALA A 413 -1.90 2.48 -17.03
CA ALA A 413 -2.39 1.85 -18.25
C ALA A 413 -2.91 2.88 -19.30
N LEU A 414 -3.23 4.09 -18.86
CA LEU A 414 -3.78 5.16 -19.71
C LEU A 414 -2.70 6.12 -20.21
N CYS A 415 -1.74 6.51 -19.34
CA CYS A 415 -0.76 7.55 -19.63
C CYS A 415 0.48 7.41 -18.74
N PRO A 416 1.61 8.11 -19.07
CA PRO A 416 2.74 8.24 -18.15
C PRO A 416 2.31 8.78 -16.79
N THR A 417 2.81 8.18 -15.70
CA THR A 417 2.43 8.54 -14.33
C THR A 417 3.62 8.95 -13.50
N ALA A 418 3.40 9.86 -12.55
CA ALA A 418 4.34 10.22 -11.49
C ALA A 418 3.60 10.36 -10.16
N MET A 419 4.33 10.17 -9.06
CA MET A 419 3.81 10.38 -7.72
C MET A 419 4.79 11.14 -6.85
N LEU A 420 4.26 11.97 -5.96
CA LEU A 420 4.99 12.72 -4.96
C LEU A 420 4.48 12.31 -3.58
N PHE A 421 5.35 11.74 -2.74
CA PHE A 421 5.04 11.47 -1.35
C PHE A 421 5.27 12.69 -0.47
N ILE A 422 4.42 12.81 0.56
CA ILE A 422 4.41 13.86 1.58
C ILE A 422 4.57 13.17 2.93
N ARG A 423 5.47 13.69 3.76
CA ARG A 423 5.68 13.18 5.10
C ARG A 423 4.39 13.21 5.92
N CYS A 424 4.09 12.09 6.58
CA CYS A 424 3.05 12.00 7.60
C CYS A 424 3.69 11.60 8.94
N ARG A 425 3.15 12.14 10.03
CA ARG A 425 3.73 11.98 11.37
C ARG A 425 3.72 10.51 11.80
N GLY A 426 4.90 9.98 12.16
CA GLY A 426 5.09 8.59 12.56
C GLY A 426 4.83 7.57 11.47
N GLY A 427 4.65 7.98 10.21
CA GLY A 427 4.22 7.10 9.12
C GLY A 427 2.81 6.53 9.32
N ILE A 428 2.01 7.17 10.16
CA ILE A 428 0.67 6.69 10.52
C ILE A 428 -0.29 6.97 9.36
N SER A 429 -0.96 5.91 8.88
CA SER A 429 -2.09 5.96 7.95
C SER A 429 -3.16 4.94 8.35
N HIS A 430 -4.36 5.02 7.77
CA HIS A 430 -5.52 4.18 8.11
C HIS A 430 -5.86 4.23 9.61
N ASN A 431 -5.69 5.42 10.21
CA ASN A 431 -5.87 5.63 11.64
C ASN A 431 -6.29 7.08 11.91
N PRO A 432 -7.19 7.34 12.88
CA PRO A 432 -7.58 8.70 13.24
C PRO A 432 -6.44 9.60 13.74
N ALA A 433 -5.30 9.02 14.14
CA ALA A 433 -4.10 9.77 14.57
C ALA A 433 -3.23 10.25 13.40
N GLU A 434 -3.59 9.96 12.17
CA GLU A 434 -2.91 10.43 10.96
C GLU A 434 -2.80 11.95 10.96
N HIS A 435 -1.61 12.46 10.60
CA HIS A 435 -1.36 13.89 10.64
C HIS A 435 -0.31 14.30 9.61
N VAL A 436 -0.57 15.41 8.92
CA VAL A 436 0.36 16.09 8.02
C VAL A 436 0.61 17.50 8.54
N ASP A 437 1.88 17.92 8.58
CA ASP A 437 2.23 19.29 8.93
C ASP A 437 1.88 20.22 7.74
N PRO A 438 1.17 21.34 7.97
CA PRO A 438 0.90 22.33 6.92
C PRO A 438 2.14 22.83 6.17
N ALA A 439 3.32 22.86 6.81
CA ALA A 439 4.56 23.25 6.17
C ALA A 439 5.03 22.21 5.14
N ASP A 440 4.86 20.91 5.41
CA ASP A 440 5.19 19.85 4.45
C ASP A 440 4.22 19.87 3.26
N ALA A 441 2.94 20.17 3.50
CA ALA A 441 1.96 20.38 2.45
C ALA A 441 2.28 21.61 1.57
N ASP A 442 2.80 22.70 2.15
CA ASP A 442 3.28 23.85 1.39
C ASP A 442 4.49 23.52 0.51
N ILE A 443 5.44 22.74 1.02
CA ILE A 443 6.59 22.26 0.24
C ILE A 443 6.11 21.39 -0.93
N ALA A 444 5.19 20.46 -0.67
CA ALA A 444 4.60 19.61 -1.72
C ALA A 444 3.92 20.45 -2.80
N LEU A 445 3.15 21.48 -2.42
CA LEU A 445 2.51 22.39 -3.36
C LEU A 445 3.53 23.15 -4.23
N HIS A 446 4.64 23.63 -3.64
CA HIS A 446 5.72 24.26 -4.38
C HIS A 446 6.37 23.33 -5.39
N VAL A 447 6.62 22.08 -4.99
CA VAL A 447 7.18 21.04 -5.89
C VAL A 447 6.20 20.74 -7.02
N MET A 448 4.91 20.55 -6.73
CA MET A 448 3.88 20.32 -7.76
C MET A 448 3.77 21.50 -8.73
N SER A 449 3.80 22.73 -8.23
CA SER A 449 3.77 23.94 -9.08
C SER A 449 5.02 24.01 -9.96
N GLY A 450 6.19 23.74 -9.40
CA GLY A 450 7.45 23.67 -10.15
C GLY A 450 7.49 22.55 -11.19
N PHE A 451 6.83 21.42 -10.93
CA PHE A 451 6.64 20.32 -11.90
C PHE A 451 5.75 20.79 -13.07
N ILE A 452 4.61 21.43 -12.76
CA ILE A 452 3.67 21.96 -13.78
C ILE A 452 4.38 22.96 -14.69
N ASP A 453 5.18 23.86 -14.13
CA ASP A 453 5.92 24.87 -14.90
C ASP A 453 6.94 24.21 -15.85
N ARG A 454 7.73 23.25 -15.35
CA ARG A 454 8.72 22.51 -16.15
C ARG A 454 8.09 21.69 -17.27
N LEU A 455 6.96 21.04 -16.99
CA LEU A 455 6.20 20.29 -17.99
C LEU A 455 5.68 21.25 -19.08
N SER A 456 5.25 22.46 -18.69
CA SER A 456 4.82 23.52 -19.62
C SER A 456 5.96 24.00 -20.52
N ASP A 457 7.16 24.21 -19.96
CA ASP A 457 8.34 24.65 -20.71
C ASP A 457 8.80 23.58 -21.71
N GLN A 458 8.78 22.30 -21.35
CA GLN A 458 9.09 21.20 -22.26
C GLN A 458 8.14 21.13 -23.44
N MET A 459 6.84 21.32 -23.22
CA MET A 459 5.86 21.34 -24.31
C MET A 459 6.01 22.58 -25.20
N GLY A 460 6.30 23.75 -24.62
CA GLY A 460 6.56 24.97 -25.37
C GLY A 460 7.76 24.82 -26.30
N ALA A 461 8.85 24.22 -25.84
CA ALA A 461 10.04 23.95 -26.64
C ALA A 461 9.81 22.94 -27.79
N THR A 462 8.83 22.05 -27.64
CA THR A 462 8.48 21.06 -28.69
C THR A 462 7.58 21.66 -29.76
N LEU A 463 6.84 22.71 -29.46
CA LEU A 463 5.90 23.40 -30.36
C LEU A 463 6.54 24.53 -31.17
N ASP A 464 7.75 24.98 -30.80
CA ASP A 464 8.51 26.02 -31.50
C ASP A 464 9.88 25.45 -31.98
N PRO A 465 9.92 24.58 -33.00
CA PRO A 465 11.17 24.14 -33.60
C PRO A 465 11.73 25.31 -34.42
N ALA A 466 12.81 25.95 -33.95
CA ALA A 466 13.54 27.04 -34.61
C ALA A 466 14.01 26.68 -36.02
#